data_3f96b795954aaf02285fa2eed75072f2
#
_entry.id   3f96b795954aaf02285fa2eed75072f2
#
_cell.length_a   1.000
_cell.length_b   1.000
_cell.length_c   1.000
_cell.angle_alpha   90.00
_cell.angle_beta   90.00
_cell.angle_gamma   90.00
#
_symmetry.space_group_name_H-M   'P 1'
#
loop_
_entity.id
_entity.type
_entity.pdbx_description
1 polymer ?
#
loop_
_entity_poly.entity_id
_entity_poly.type
_entity_poly.pdbx_seq_one_letter_code
_entity_poly.pdbx_strand_id
1 'polypeptide(L)'
;MHEALLGIEHPGAYAAATAGTDTTVELWCNDHCDLLHVGGSGAEEVLAHVEAAVGVRERIADEDEQLLITDECLKARDEDPIEETLAAHDCLLVPPLRYAEGRKWCRVLALDPANLTAFYRDVAADCSVVVESKREVASVRADRPLLTLDSALPDLSPRQRDALATAVEMGYYRIPRDVTTAEIATELGVERRTFEEHLRRAENKLLRSFADAL
;
A
#
# COMPACT_ATOMS: atom_id res chain seq x y z
N MET A 1 3.59 13.16 12.19
CA MET A 1 4.24 12.00 11.53
C MET A 1 3.92 12.06 10.05
N HIS A 2 4.89 11.74 9.21
CA HIS A 2 4.72 11.83 7.75
C HIS A 2 4.92 10.46 7.13
N GLU A 3 4.11 10.16 6.10
CA GLU A 3 4.15 8.91 5.37
C GLU A 3 4.34 9.18 3.89
N ALA A 4 5.12 8.33 3.22
CA ALA A 4 5.18 8.27 1.76
C ALA A 4 5.11 6.82 1.29
N LEU A 5 4.44 6.61 0.15
CA LEU A 5 4.47 5.37 -0.61
C LEU A 5 5.35 5.59 -1.84
N LEU A 6 6.45 4.86 -1.89
CA LEU A 6 7.51 5.02 -2.88
C LEU A 6 7.67 3.72 -3.68
N GLY A 7 7.60 3.81 -5.00
CA GLY A 7 7.96 2.73 -5.91
C GLY A 7 9.41 2.89 -6.37
N ILE A 8 10.28 2.00 -5.92
CA ILE A 8 11.73 2.05 -6.15
C ILE A 8 12.10 0.96 -7.16
N GLU A 9 12.76 1.34 -8.25
CA GLU A 9 13.37 0.40 -9.17
C GLU A 9 14.60 -0.20 -8.50
N HIS A 10 14.54 -1.50 -8.19
CA HIS A 10 15.59 -2.21 -7.49
C HIS A 10 15.94 -3.49 -8.23
N PRO A 11 17.23 -3.76 -8.48
CA PRO A 11 17.64 -5.02 -9.06
C PRO A 11 17.47 -6.13 -8.01
N GLY A 12 16.44 -6.94 -8.15
CA GLY A 12 16.15 -8.05 -7.26
C GLY A 12 15.22 -9.07 -7.92
N ALA A 13 15.22 -10.29 -7.44
CA ALA A 13 14.49 -11.38 -8.06
C ALA A 13 12.97 -11.13 -8.07
N TYR A 14 12.41 -10.57 -7.01
CA TYR A 14 10.98 -10.26 -6.93
C TYR A 14 10.59 -9.12 -7.88
N ALA A 15 11.42 -8.06 -7.97
CA ALA A 15 11.18 -7.00 -8.93
C ALA A 15 11.25 -7.53 -10.37
N ALA A 16 12.21 -8.39 -10.67
CA ALA A 16 12.33 -9.03 -11.99
C ALA A 16 11.10 -9.92 -12.32
N ALA A 17 10.65 -10.74 -11.39
CA ALA A 17 9.49 -11.65 -11.57
C ALA A 17 8.17 -10.88 -11.78
N THR A 18 8.06 -9.66 -11.25
CA THR A 18 6.86 -8.82 -11.42
C THR A 18 6.93 -7.88 -12.62
N ALA A 19 8.08 -7.78 -13.29
CA ALA A 19 8.27 -6.86 -14.41
C ALA A 19 7.51 -7.32 -15.66
N GLY A 20 6.56 -6.50 -16.13
CA GLY A 20 5.77 -6.79 -17.34
C GLY A 20 4.77 -7.94 -17.19
N THR A 21 4.49 -8.37 -15.97
CA THR A 21 3.50 -9.39 -15.62
C THR A 21 2.41 -8.80 -14.72
N ASP A 22 1.36 -9.56 -14.46
CA ASP A 22 0.33 -9.27 -13.45
C ASP A 22 0.71 -9.77 -12.05
N THR A 23 1.93 -10.29 -11.90
CA THR A 23 2.43 -10.85 -10.64
C THR A 23 2.62 -9.77 -9.59
N THR A 24 2.17 -10.06 -8.38
CA THR A 24 2.40 -9.26 -7.19
C THR A 24 2.98 -10.11 -6.08
N VAL A 25 3.88 -9.53 -5.30
CA VAL A 25 4.45 -10.17 -4.10
C VAL A 25 4.31 -9.22 -2.93
N GLU A 26 3.67 -9.64 -1.87
CA GLU A 26 3.66 -8.95 -0.58
C GLU A 26 4.47 -9.74 0.42
N LEU A 27 5.38 -9.05 1.11
CA LEU A 27 6.35 -9.65 2.02
C LEU A 27 6.23 -9.03 3.41
N TRP A 28 5.98 -9.86 4.41
CA TRP A 28 6.09 -9.55 5.84
C TRP A 28 7.32 -10.25 6.40
N CYS A 29 8.35 -9.46 6.66
CA CYS A 29 9.60 -9.98 7.23
C CYS A 29 9.50 -10.04 8.76
N ASN A 30 9.86 -11.19 9.31
CA ASN A 30 10.17 -11.40 10.71
C ASN A 30 11.62 -11.85 10.81
N ASP A 31 12.30 -11.56 11.90
CA ASP A 31 13.75 -11.83 12.05
C ASP A 31 14.16 -13.30 11.87
N HIS A 32 13.21 -14.23 11.81
CA HIS A 32 13.46 -15.68 11.74
C HIS A 32 12.81 -16.39 10.56
N CYS A 33 11.80 -15.79 9.92
CA CYS A 33 11.13 -16.30 8.72
C CYS A 33 10.37 -15.17 8.05
N ASP A 34 9.98 -15.37 6.80
CA ASP A 34 9.13 -14.45 6.08
C ASP A 34 7.77 -15.08 5.77
N LEU A 35 6.74 -14.23 5.72
CA LEU A 35 5.45 -14.57 5.15
C LEU A 35 5.34 -13.85 3.81
N LEU A 36 5.12 -14.61 2.72
CA LEU A 36 4.87 -14.05 1.39
C LEU A 36 3.47 -14.39 0.95
N HIS A 37 2.80 -13.38 0.39
CA HIS A 37 1.60 -13.56 -0.41
C HIS A 37 1.95 -13.26 -1.87
N VAL A 38 1.75 -14.21 -2.76
CA VAL A 38 2.14 -14.13 -4.16
C VAL A 38 0.91 -14.37 -5.02
N GLY A 39 0.58 -13.42 -5.88
CA GLY A 39 -0.52 -13.53 -6.83
C GLY A 39 -0.05 -13.30 -8.26
N GLY A 40 -0.81 -13.84 -9.23
CA GLY A 40 -0.59 -13.64 -10.66
C GLY A 40 0.25 -14.72 -11.34
N SER A 41 0.49 -14.55 -12.63
CA SER A 41 1.02 -15.57 -13.54
C SER A 41 2.48 -16.00 -13.26
N GLY A 42 3.27 -15.18 -12.59
CA GLY A 42 4.68 -15.47 -12.21
C GLY A 42 4.87 -16.10 -10.83
N ALA A 43 3.80 -16.55 -10.19
CA ALA A 43 3.86 -17.06 -8.81
C ALA A 43 4.82 -18.28 -8.67
N GLU A 44 4.87 -19.16 -9.65
CA GLU A 44 5.78 -20.32 -9.63
C GLU A 44 7.26 -19.93 -9.78
N GLU A 45 7.58 -18.84 -10.50
CA GLU A 45 8.94 -18.33 -10.62
C GLU A 45 9.41 -17.74 -9.28
N VAL A 46 8.52 -17.00 -8.60
CA VAL A 46 8.76 -16.47 -7.26
C VAL A 46 8.99 -17.61 -6.27
N LEU A 47 8.14 -18.63 -6.28
CA LEU A 47 8.27 -19.82 -5.43
C LEU A 47 9.64 -20.49 -5.63
N ALA A 48 10.01 -20.77 -6.88
CA ALA A 48 11.30 -21.41 -7.19
C ALA A 48 12.49 -20.61 -6.68
N HIS A 49 12.41 -19.27 -6.77
CA HIS A 49 13.45 -18.38 -6.22
C HIS A 49 13.50 -18.46 -4.69
N VAL A 50 12.37 -18.38 -4.00
CA VAL A 50 12.29 -18.46 -2.53
C VAL A 50 12.82 -19.80 -2.02
N GLU A 51 12.40 -20.90 -2.68
CA GLU A 51 12.81 -22.25 -2.32
C GLU A 51 14.34 -22.43 -2.45
N ALA A 52 14.92 -21.87 -3.51
CA ALA A 52 16.37 -21.93 -3.72
C ALA A 52 17.17 -21.03 -2.78
N ALA A 53 16.61 -19.88 -2.36
CA ALA A 53 17.30 -18.88 -1.55
C ALA A 53 17.27 -19.23 -0.05
N VAL A 54 16.08 -19.54 0.50
CA VAL A 54 15.85 -19.66 1.96
C VAL A 54 15.04 -20.89 2.37
N GLY A 55 14.50 -21.65 1.40
CA GLY A 55 13.61 -22.76 1.68
C GLY A 55 12.17 -22.32 1.96
N VAL A 56 11.23 -23.24 1.76
CA VAL A 56 9.80 -23.04 2.04
C VAL A 56 9.33 -24.06 3.05
N ARG A 57 8.93 -23.58 4.24
CA ARG A 57 8.43 -24.40 5.35
C ARG A 57 6.99 -24.87 5.13
N GLU A 58 6.14 -23.96 4.64
CA GLU A 58 4.72 -24.19 4.44
C GLU A 58 4.25 -23.44 3.21
N ARG A 59 3.33 -24.06 2.46
CA ARG A 59 2.69 -23.47 1.28
C ARG A 59 1.20 -23.71 1.33
N ILE A 60 0.42 -22.66 1.19
CA ILE A 60 -1.02 -22.71 0.93
C ILE A 60 -1.24 -22.12 -0.46
N ALA A 61 -1.83 -22.86 -1.37
CA ALA A 61 -2.09 -22.41 -2.74
C ALA A 61 -3.58 -22.49 -3.03
N ASP A 62 -4.11 -21.45 -3.67
CA ASP A 62 -5.40 -21.40 -4.31
C ASP A 62 -5.18 -21.08 -5.80
N GLU A 63 -6.23 -21.04 -6.64
CA GLU A 63 -6.13 -21.02 -8.11
C GLU A 63 -5.07 -20.04 -8.65
N ASP A 64 -5.05 -18.78 -8.19
CA ASP A 64 -4.14 -17.73 -8.66
C ASP A 64 -3.29 -17.09 -7.55
N GLU A 65 -3.38 -17.56 -6.31
CA GLU A 65 -2.72 -16.97 -5.16
C GLU A 65 -1.99 -18.02 -4.33
N GLN A 66 -0.85 -17.64 -3.76
CA GLN A 66 -0.04 -18.51 -2.90
C GLN A 66 0.38 -17.76 -1.64
N LEU A 67 0.26 -18.42 -0.50
CA LEU A 67 0.81 -17.98 0.76
C LEU A 67 1.97 -18.90 1.14
N LEU A 68 3.14 -18.32 1.35
CA LEU A 68 4.37 -19.04 1.65
C LEU A 68 4.92 -18.62 3.01
N ILE A 69 5.38 -19.58 3.81
CA ILE A 69 6.19 -19.33 4.99
C ILE A 69 7.58 -19.92 4.73
N THR A 70 8.61 -19.09 4.86
CA THR A 70 10.00 -19.48 4.60
C THR A 70 10.65 -20.15 5.81
N ASP A 71 11.74 -20.90 5.58
CA ASP A 71 12.53 -21.47 6.66
C ASP A 71 13.40 -20.43 7.36
N GLU A 72 13.95 -19.49 6.58
CA GLU A 72 14.81 -18.40 7.06
C GLU A 72 14.32 -17.05 6.51
N CYS A 73 14.75 -15.95 7.12
CA CYS A 73 14.46 -14.62 6.61
C CYS A 73 15.33 -14.29 5.38
N LEU A 74 14.72 -13.82 4.31
CA LEU A 74 15.41 -13.38 3.09
C LEU A 74 16.40 -12.24 3.34
N LYS A 75 16.11 -11.34 4.29
CA LYS A 75 17.01 -10.28 4.73
C LYS A 75 18.36 -10.79 5.22
N ALA A 76 18.40 -11.98 5.80
CA ALA A 76 19.66 -12.57 6.28
C ALA A 76 20.62 -12.92 5.13
N ARG A 77 20.12 -12.93 3.90
CA ARG A 77 20.88 -13.32 2.71
C ARG A 77 21.11 -12.17 1.73
N ASP A 78 20.27 -11.15 1.75
CA ASP A 78 20.34 -10.01 0.83
C ASP A 78 20.50 -8.71 1.63
N GLU A 79 21.66 -8.06 1.55
CA GLU A 79 21.84 -6.70 2.07
C GLU A 79 21.05 -5.72 1.20
N ASP A 80 20.01 -5.13 1.76
CA ASP A 80 19.18 -4.16 1.08
C ASP A 80 19.68 -2.73 1.39
N PRO A 81 20.31 -2.03 0.43
CA PRO A 81 20.83 -0.68 0.66
C PRO A 81 19.73 0.33 1.03
N ILE A 82 18.46 0.03 0.72
CA ILE A 82 17.32 0.87 1.09
C ILE A 82 17.13 0.86 2.61
N GLU A 83 17.35 -0.28 3.29
CA GLU A 83 17.21 -0.38 4.74
C GLU A 83 18.32 0.37 5.49
N GLU A 84 19.54 0.33 4.98
CA GLU A 84 20.63 1.15 5.53
C GLU A 84 20.31 2.64 5.42
N THR A 85 19.78 3.07 4.27
CA THR A 85 19.38 4.46 4.02
C THR A 85 18.20 4.86 4.91
N LEU A 86 17.22 3.97 5.15
CA LEU A 86 16.12 4.21 6.11
C LEU A 86 16.66 4.50 7.52
N ALA A 87 17.57 3.65 7.99
CA ALA A 87 18.18 3.80 9.32
C ALA A 87 19.02 5.09 9.42
N ALA A 88 19.75 5.46 8.37
CA ALA A 88 20.55 6.68 8.34
C ALA A 88 19.72 7.97 8.44
N HIS A 89 18.44 7.93 8.05
CA HIS A 89 17.53 9.07 8.08
C HIS A 89 16.40 8.96 9.11
N ASP A 90 16.51 8.08 10.11
CA ASP A 90 15.48 7.87 11.13
C ASP A 90 14.09 7.61 10.52
N CYS A 91 14.06 6.90 9.40
CA CYS A 91 12.84 6.48 8.72
C CYS A 91 12.49 5.04 9.07
N LEU A 92 11.20 4.73 9.10
CA LEU A 92 10.67 3.40 9.38
C LEU A 92 10.00 2.85 8.13
N LEU A 93 10.31 1.59 7.82
CA LEU A 93 9.61 0.81 6.82
C LEU A 93 8.38 0.16 7.44
N VAL A 94 7.23 0.32 6.80
CA VAL A 94 5.97 -0.28 7.24
C VAL A 94 5.63 -1.46 6.35
N PRO A 95 5.56 -2.69 6.89
CA PRO A 95 5.14 -3.85 6.12
C PRO A 95 3.66 -3.78 5.71
N PRO A 96 3.25 -4.53 4.67
CA PRO A 96 4.12 -5.37 3.86
C PRO A 96 5.00 -4.58 2.89
N LEU A 97 6.16 -5.14 2.53
CA LEU A 97 6.86 -4.77 1.31
C LEU A 97 6.07 -5.33 0.14
N ARG A 98 5.82 -4.54 -0.88
CA ARG A 98 5.13 -5.00 -2.07
C ARG A 98 6.03 -4.91 -3.29
N TYR A 99 6.05 -5.96 -4.10
CA TYR A 99 6.68 -5.94 -5.42
C TYR A 99 5.60 -6.06 -6.48
N ALA A 100 5.62 -5.15 -7.44
CA ALA A 100 4.69 -5.10 -8.55
C ALA A 100 5.30 -4.25 -9.68
N GLU A 101 5.02 -4.59 -10.92
CA GLU A 101 5.44 -3.81 -12.11
C GLU A 101 6.97 -3.57 -12.17
N GLY A 102 7.76 -4.52 -11.69
CA GLY A 102 9.22 -4.42 -11.66
C GLY A 102 9.77 -3.47 -10.59
N ARG A 103 8.96 -3.07 -9.60
CA ARG A 103 9.32 -2.12 -8.54
C ARG A 103 9.10 -2.69 -7.16
N LYS A 104 9.93 -2.24 -6.23
CA LYS A 104 9.73 -2.42 -4.80
C LYS A 104 8.95 -1.24 -4.25
N TRP A 105 7.75 -1.48 -3.77
CA TRP A 105 6.87 -0.48 -3.17
C TRP A 105 7.08 -0.47 -1.67
N CYS A 106 7.59 0.66 -1.17
CA CYS A 106 7.93 0.87 0.22
C CYS A 106 7.02 1.93 0.84
N ARG A 107 6.34 1.57 1.91
CA ARG A 107 5.65 2.52 2.77
C ARG A 107 6.61 3.00 3.84
N VAL A 108 6.98 4.27 3.81
CA VAL A 108 7.99 4.87 4.67
C VAL A 108 7.35 5.89 5.58
N LEU A 109 7.62 5.77 6.89
CA LEU A 109 7.20 6.72 7.92
C LEU A 109 8.40 7.48 8.47
N ALA A 110 8.22 8.77 8.74
CA ALA A 110 9.16 9.61 9.47
C ALA A 110 8.43 10.54 10.45
N LEU A 111 9.06 10.86 11.56
CA LEU A 111 8.55 11.86 12.50
C LEU A 111 8.70 13.27 11.94
N ASP A 112 9.84 13.55 11.30
CA ASP A 112 10.16 14.82 10.66
C ASP A 112 10.04 14.69 9.13
N PRO A 113 9.33 15.59 8.43
CA PRO A 113 9.26 15.59 6.98
C PRO A 113 10.61 15.81 6.28
N ALA A 114 11.59 16.42 6.98
CA ALA A 114 12.93 16.61 6.47
C ALA A 114 13.66 15.27 6.30
N ASN A 115 13.49 14.34 7.25
CA ASN A 115 14.07 13.00 7.19
C ASN A 115 13.54 12.22 5.97
N LEU A 116 12.22 12.26 5.74
CA LEU A 116 11.61 11.63 4.58
C LEU A 116 12.13 12.23 3.25
N THR A 117 12.40 13.54 3.25
CA THR A 117 12.94 14.23 2.08
C THR A 117 14.41 13.86 1.84
N ALA A 118 15.20 13.74 2.91
CA ALA A 118 16.60 13.32 2.83
C ALA A 118 16.71 11.86 2.36
N PHE A 119 15.93 10.96 2.94
CA PHE A 119 15.81 9.58 2.49
C PHE A 119 15.50 9.48 0.99
N TYR A 120 14.45 10.20 0.53
CA TYR A 120 14.09 10.21 -0.89
C TYR A 120 15.24 10.66 -1.78
N ARG A 121 15.99 11.71 -1.39
CA ARG A 121 17.10 12.24 -2.19
C ARG A 121 18.24 11.23 -2.33
N ASP A 122 18.57 10.56 -1.23
CA ASP A 122 19.67 9.58 -1.24
C ASP A 122 19.30 8.37 -2.07
N VAL A 123 18.09 7.81 -1.92
CA VAL A 123 17.62 6.69 -2.75
C VAL A 123 17.50 7.09 -4.23
N ALA A 124 17.02 8.31 -4.51
CA ALA A 124 16.86 8.79 -5.88
C ALA A 124 18.20 9.16 -6.57
N ALA A 125 19.31 9.19 -5.83
CA ALA A 125 20.63 9.36 -6.42
C ALA A 125 21.11 8.09 -7.16
N ASP A 126 20.72 6.92 -6.67
CA ASP A 126 21.17 5.63 -7.18
C ASP A 126 20.06 4.82 -7.89
N CYS A 127 18.80 5.10 -7.59
CA CYS A 127 17.64 4.36 -8.09
C CYS A 127 16.59 5.28 -8.72
N SER A 128 15.83 4.74 -9.68
CA SER A 128 14.61 5.41 -10.17
C SER A 128 13.50 5.29 -9.10
N VAL A 129 12.96 6.41 -8.64
CA VAL A 129 11.94 6.46 -7.60
C VAL A 129 10.69 7.17 -8.09
N VAL A 130 9.55 6.51 -7.93
CA VAL A 130 8.22 7.09 -8.13
C VAL A 130 7.57 7.35 -6.78
N VAL A 131 7.06 8.55 -6.58
CA VAL A 131 6.26 8.89 -5.39
C VAL A 131 4.79 8.71 -5.74
N GLU A 132 4.14 7.67 -5.20
CA GLU A 132 2.72 7.42 -5.42
C GLU A 132 1.87 8.32 -4.52
N SER A 133 2.25 8.43 -3.24
CA SER A 133 1.55 9.28 -2.29
C SER A 133 2.48 9.83 -1.22
N LYS A 134 2.12 11.00 -0.68
CA LYS A 134 2.72 11.59 0.52
C LYS A 134 1.63 12.23 1.36
N ARG A 135 1.57 11.89 2.65
CA ARG A 135 0.55 12.42 3.55
C ARG A 135 1.10 12.71 4.94
N GLU A 136 0.44 13.62 5.64
CA GLU A 136 0.64 13.82 7.07
C GLU A 136 -0.34 12.93 7.84
N VAL A 137 0.19 12.14 8.79
CA VAL A 137 -0.61 11.32 9.69
C VAL A 137 -0.83 12.12 10.97
N ALA A 138 -1.94 12.86 11.01
CA ALA A 138 -2.24 13.80 12.10
C ALA A 138 -2.84 13.14 13.35
N SER A 139 -3.43 11.96 13.24
CA SER A 139 -4.03 11.25 14.38
C SER A 139 -3.89 9.74 14.26
N VAL A 140 -3.44 9.11 15.34
CA VAL A 140 -3.52 7.67 15.53
C VAL A 140 -4.84 7.40 16.25
N ARG A 141 -5.83 6.84 15.55
CA ARG A 141 -7.00 6.27 16.22
C ARG A 141 -6.63 4.89 16.72
N ALA A 142 -6.75 4.68 18.03
CA ALA A 142 -6.36 3.42 18.69
C ALA A 142 -7.16 2.20 18.21
N ASP A 143 -8.30 2.43 17.56
CA ASP A 143 -9.20 1.43 16.99
C ASP A 143 -8.92 1.08 15.52
N ARG A 144 -7.92 1.74 14.91
CA ARG A 144 -7.47 1.40 13.55
C ARG A 144 -6.02 0.96 13.59
N PRO A 145 -5.72 -0.32 13.35
CA PRO A 145 -4.35 -0.76 13.15
C PRO A 145 -3.74 0.05 12.00
N LEU A 146 -2.64 0.74 12.25
CA LEU A 146 -1.90 1.54 11.25
C LEU A 146 -1.52 0.73 9.98
N LEU A 147 -1.62 -0.59 10.07
CA LEU A 147 -0.99 -1.53 9.16
C LEU A 147 -1.95 -2.28 8.23
N THR A 148 -3.28 -2.20 8.41
CA THR A 148 -4.18 -3.13 7.70
C THR A 148 -5.28 -2.49 6.87
N LEU A 149 -5.65 -1.22 7.10
CA LEU A 149 -6.80 -0.61 6.39
C LEU A 149 -6.43 0.14 5.11
N ASP A 150 -5.17 0.56 4.95
CA ASP A 150 -4.78 1.31 3.75
C ASP A 150 -4.58 0.42 2.52
N SER A 151 -4.24 -0.85 2.70
CA SER A 151 -4.18 -1.82 1.60
C SER A 151 -5.57 -2.34 1.17
N ALA A 152 -6.57 -2.24 2.05
CA ALA A 152 -7.95 -2.64 1.76
C ALA A 152 -8.82 -1.50 1.23
N LEU A 153 -8.37 -0.24 1.34
CA LEU A 153 -9.15 0.90 0.85
C LEU A 153 -8.64 1.33 -0.53
N PRO A 154 -9.53 1.42 -1.52
CA PRO A 154 -9.18 1.88 -2.84
C PRO A 154 -8.72 3.34 -2.80
N ASP A 155 -7.81 3.70 -3.70
CA ASP A 155 -7.30 5.06 -3.80
C ASP A 155 -8.39 6.03 -4.28
N LEU A 156 -8.84 6.88 -3.36
CA LEU A 156 -9.81 7.93 -3.64
C LEU A 156 -9.08 9.23 -3.96
N SER A 157 -9.44 9.88 -5.08
CA SER A 157 -8.96 11.23 -5.35
C SER A 157 -9.37 12.19 -4.21
N PRO A 158 -8.65 13.32 -3.99
CA PRO A 158 -9.00 14.29 -2.96
C PRO A 158 -10.48 14.69 -3.00
N ARG A 159 -11.01 14.99 -4.16
CA ARG A 159 -12.43 15.37 -4.34
C ARG A 159 -13.41 14.24 -4.03
N GLN A 160 -13.04 12.99 -4.32
CA GLN A 160 -13.85 11.82 -3.95
C GLN A 160 -13.86 11.59 -2.46
N ARG A 161 -12.71 11.78 -1.81
CA ARG A 161 -12.56 11.66 -0.36
C ARG A 161 -13.36 12.74 0.37
N ASP A 162 -13.24 13.99 -0.07
CA ASP A 162 -13.98 15.13 0.50
C ASP A 162 -15.50 14.91 0.36
N ALA A 163 -15.97 14.51 -0.82
CA ALA A 163 -17.38 14.23 -1.06
C ALA A 163 -17.93 13.12 -0.13
N LEU A 164 -17.18 12.04 0.04
CA LEU A 164 -17.58 10.92 0.90
C LEU A 164 -17.55 11.31 2.38
N ALA A 165 -16.47 11.96 2.84
CA ALA A 165 -16.32 12.37 4.23
C ALA A 165 -17.43 13.33 4.65
N THR A 166 -17.68 14.38 3.85
CA THR A 166 -18.75 15.34 4.12
C THR A 166 -20.13 14.68 4.12
N ALA A 167 -20.39 13.74 3.20
CA ALA A 167 -21.64 13.00 3.18
C ALA A 167 -21.86 12.18 4.46
N VAL A 168 -20.80 11.55 4.98
CA VAL A 168 -20.85 10.79 6.26
C VAL A 168 -21.06 11.74 7.44
N GLU A 169 -20.29 12.82 7.54
CA GLU A 169 -20.34 13.78 8.63
C GLU A 169 -21.71 14.47 8.74
N MET A 170 -22.28 14.88 7.60
CA MET A 170 -23.58 15.53 7.56
C MET A 170 -24.77 14.56 7.71
N GLY A 171 -24.52 13.24 7.82
CA GLY A 171 -25.56 12.25 8.07
C GLY A 171 -26.35 11.81 6.83
N TYR A 172 -25.78 11.94 5.63
CA TYR A 172 -26.41 11.47 4.39
C TYR A 172 -26.71 9.96 4.39
N TYR A 173 -25.87 9.16 5.06
CA TYR A 173 -26.05 7.72 5.19
C TYR A 173 -26.84 7.27 6.42
N ARG A 174 -27.36 8.19 7.21
CA ARG A 174 -28.26 7.86 8.32
C ARG A 174 -29.63 7.40 7.81
N ILE A 175 -30.34 6.66 8.62
CA ILE A 175 -31.71 6.22 8.33
C ILE A 175 -32.62 6.69 9.47
N PRO A 176 -33.49 7.69 9.23
CA PRO A 176 -33.63 8.49 8.00
C PRO A 176 -32.44 9.40 7.74
N ARG A 177 -32.26 9.84 6.49
CA ARG A 177 -31.21 10.79 6.10
C ARG A 177 -31.43 12.15 6.76
N ASP A 178 -30.36 12.75 7.27
CA ASP A 178 -30.40 14.08 7.87
C ASP A 178 -30.29 15.21 6.83
N VAL A 179 -29.66 14.93 5.66
CA VAL A 179 -29.37 15.91 4.62
C VAL A 179 -29.59 15.37 3.22
N THR A 180 -29.76 16.29 2.28
CA THR A 180 -29.86 16.03 0.83
C THR A 180 -28.51 16.24 0.13
N THR A 181 -28.37 15.69 -1.08
CA THR A 181 -27.18 15.92 -1.92
C THR A 181 -27.00 17.39 -2.33
N ALA A 182 -28.08 18.16 -2.36
CA ALA A 182 -28.04 19.60 -2.67
C ALA A 182 -27.40 20.40 -1.51
N GLU A 183 -27.74 20.08 -0.27
CA GLU A 183 -27.16 20.72 0.92
C GLU A 183 -25.68 20.42 1.06
N ILE A 184 -25.25 19.17 0.83
CA ILE A 184 -23.84 18.81 0.86
C ILE A 184 -23.06 19.51 -0.26
N ALA A 185 -23.61 19.58 -1.46
CA ALA A 185 -22.98 20.27 -2.57
C ALA A 185 -22.78 21.77 -2.29
N THR A 186 -23.73 22.38 -1.58
CA THR A 186 -23.62 23.78 -1.12
C THR A 186 -22.48 23.95 -0.12
N GLU A 187 -22.37 23.04 0.86
CA GLU A 187 -21.28 23.06 1.85
C GLU A 187 -19.91 22.94 1.20
N LEU A 188 -19.77 22.06 0.21
CA LEU A 188 -18.53 21.87 -0.54
C LEU A 188 -18.27 22.94 -1.62
N GLY A 189 -19.20 23.86 -1.86
CA GLY A 189 -19.07 24.90 -2.88
C GLY A 189 -19.02 24.36 -4.31
N VAL A 190 -19.69 23.24 -4.59
CA VAL A 190 -19.74 22.61 -5.91
C VAL A 190 -21.18 22.46 -6.42
N GLU A 191 -21.35 22.22 -7.71
CA GLU A 191 -22.67 21.89 -8.25
C GLU A 191 -23.11 20.50 -7.75
N ARG A 192 -24.44 20.36 -7.50
CA ARG A 192 -25.03 19.11 -7.03
C ARG A 192 -24.63 17.91 -7.91
N ARG A 193 -24.68 18.05 -9.24
CA ARG A 193 -24.30 16.98 -10.17
C ARG A 193 -22.84 16.56 -10.01
N THR A 194 -21.95 17.52 -9.83
CA THR A 194 -20.51 17.28 -9.61
C THR A 194 -20.28 16.53 -8.30
N PHE A 195 -20.95 16.94 -7.22
CA PHE A 195 -20.91 16.22 -5.95
C PHE A 195 -21.40 14.77 -6.09
N GLU A 196 -22.59 14.58 -6.68
CA GLU A 196 -23.19 13.24 -6.88
C GLU A 196 -22.25 12.33 -7.73
N GLU A 197 -21.57 12.88 -8.71
CA GLU A 197 -20.59 12.13 -9.51
C GLU A 197 -19.36 11.72 -8.69
N HIS A 198 -18.79 12.62 -7.89
CA HIS A 198 -17.66 12.30 -7.03
C HIS A 198 -18.04 11.28 -5.96
N LEU A 199 -19.18 11.45 -5.31
CA LEU A 199 -19.68 10.52 -4.30
C LEU A 199 -19.89 9.13 -4.91
N ARG A 200 -20.58 9.01 -6.04
CA ARG A 200 -20.85 7.74 -6.71
C ARG A 200 -19.57 7.03 -7.15
N ARG A 201 -18.55 7.77 -7.60
CA ARG A 201 -17.26 7.19 -7.94
C ARG A 201 -16.52 6.68 -6.70
N ALA A 202 -16.58 7.40 -5.58
CA ALA A 202 -16.02 6.96 -4.31
C ALA A 202 -16.70 5.69 -3.81
N GLU A 203 -18.04 5.68 -3.77
CA GLU A 203 -18.85 4.52 -3.37
C GLU A 203 -18.56 3.29 -4.25
N ASN A 204 -18.47 3.47 -5.57
CA ASN A 204 -18.19 2.38 -6.49
C ASN A 204 -16.82 1.74 -6.22
N LYS A 205 -15.78 2.55 -6.00
CA LYS A 205 -14.45 2.06 -5.68
C LYS A 205 -14.44 1.27 -4.37
N LEU A 206 -15.05 1.83 -3.32
CA LEU A 206 -15.14 1.17 -2.01
C LEU A 206 -15.91 -0.15 -2.07
N LEU A 207 -17.08 -0.14 -2.71
CA LEU A 207 -17.91 -1.35 -2.82
C LEU A 207 -17.25 -2.45 -3.63
N ARG A 208 -16.51 -2.11 -4.69
CA ARG A 208 -15.73 -3.09 -5.44
C ARG A 208 -14.61 -3.68 -4.58
N SER A 209 -13.81 -2.84 -3.93
CA SER A 209 -12.74 -3.30 -3.04
C SER A 209 -13.23 -4.22 -1.93
N PHE A 210 -14.43 -3.95 -1.39
CA PHE A 210 -15.05 -4.86 -0.43
C PHE A 210 -15.61 -6.13 -1.06
N ALA A 211 -16.17 -6.03 -2.26
CA ALA A 211 -16.71 -7.22 -2.96
C ALA A 211 -15.61 -8.18 -3.40
N ASP A 212 -14.45 -7.64 -3.81
CA ASP A 212 -13.28 -8.43 -4.20
C ASP A 212 -12.59 -9.10 -2.98
N ALA A 213 -12.90 -8.63 -1.74
CA ALA A 213 -12.38 -9.18 -0.49
C ALA A 213 -13.35 -10.16 0.22
N LEU A 214 -14.55 -10.43 -0.35
CA LEU A 214 -15.55 -11.37 0.16
C LEU A 214 -15.45 -12.73 -0.51
#